data_1d029f1be6e45c066f2443e76719daab
#
_entry.id   1d029f1be6e45c066f2443e76719daab
#
_cell.length_a   1.000
_cell.length_b   1.000
_cell.length_c   1.000
_cell.angle_alpha   90.00
_cell.angle_beta   90.00
_cell.angle_gamma   90.00
#
_symmetry.space_group_name_H-M   'P 1'
#
loop_
_entity.id
_entity.type
_entity.pdbx_description
1 polymer ?
#
loop_
_entity_poly.entity_id
_entity_poly.type
_entity_poly.pdbx_seq_one_letter_code
_entity_poly.pdbx_strand_id
1 'polypeptide(L)' 'MKKGLHPASYRLVVFKDMSNNYSFLSRSTAASKETVKWEDGNEYPLVKLEIS' A
#
# COMPACT_ATOMS: atom_id res chain seq x y z
N MET A 1 23.42 6.03 7.16
CA MET A 1 22.81 5.89 6.83
C MET A 1 22.13 5.46 6.45
N LYS A 2 22.06 5.36 6.21
CA LYS A 2 21.39 4.98 5.78
C LYS A 2 20.87 4.64 5.24
N LYS A 3 20.59 4.41 5.04
CA LYS A 3 20.15 4.14 4.51
C LYS A 3 19.56 3.38 3.95
N GLY A 4 19.59 3.24 3.84
CA GLY A 4 19.24 1.97 3.26
C GLY A 4 18.01 1.91 2.42
N LEU A 5 17.51 2.99 2.02
CA LEU A 5 16.31 3.03 1.20
C LEU A 5 16.68 2.87 -0.26
N HIS A 6 16.27 1.77 -0.83
CA HIS A 6 16.48 1.49 -2.24
C HIS A 6 15.18 1.65 -2.99
N PRO A 7 15.21 2.26 -4.17
CA PRO A 7 13.99 2.40 -4.97
C PRO A 7 13.32 1.06 -5.26
N ALA A 8 14.10 0.01 -5.36
CA ALA A 8 13.56 -1.32 -5.61
C ALA A 8 12.75 -1.85 -4.44
N SER A 9 12.99 -1.32 -3.24
CA SER A 9 12.27 -1.74 -2.07
C SER A 9 10.90 -1.09 -1.95
N TYR A 10 10.69 0.00 -2.66
CA TYR A 10 9.42 0.69 -2.65
C TYR A 10 8.57 0.23 -3.83
N ARG A 11 7.33 -0.03 -3.55
CA ARG A 11 6.37 -0.40 -4.58
C ARG A 11 5.04 0.23 -4.25
N LEU A 12 4.18 0.31 -5.25
CA LEU A 12 2.87 0.87 -5.05
C LEU A 12 2.03 -0.10 -4.22
N VAL A 13 1.43 0.44 -3.19
CA VAL A 13 0.60 -0.32 -2.26
C VAL A 13 -0.67 0.46 -2.02
N VAL A 14 -1.79 -0.22 -1.98
CA VAL A 14 -3.06 0.41 -1.69
C VAL A 14 -3.29 0.38 -0.19
N PHE A 15 -3.45 1.53 0.41
CA PHE A 15 -3.80 1.66 1.82
C PHE A 15 -5.29 1.94 1.92
N LYS A 16 -5.97 1.16 2.72
CA LYS A 16 -7.40 1.35 2.93
C LYS A 16 -7.62 1.71 4.39
N ASP A 17 -8.23 2.88 4.60
CA ASP A 17 -8.57 3.35 5.93
C ASP A 17 -9.96 2.83 6.26
N MET A 18 -10.03 1.90 7.19
CA MET A 18 -11.29 1.27 7.55
C MET A 18 -12.21 2.22 8.30
N SER A 19 -11.63 3.22 8.97
CA SER A 19 -12.44 4.21 9.69
C SER A 19 -13.28 5.04 8.74
N ASN A 20 -12.65 5.52 7.69
CA ASN A 20 -13.31 6.42 6.76
C ASN A 20 -13.71 5.75 5.46
N ASN A 21 -13.42 4.46 5.36
CA ASN A 21 -13.68 3.71 4.14
C ASN A 21 -13.04 4.39 2.94
N TYR A 22 -11.84 4.88 3.14
CA TYR A 22 -11.10 5.61 2.14
C TYR A 22 -9.86 4.82 1.75
N SER A 23 -9.58 4.76 0.47
CA SER A 23 -8.40 4.06 0.00
C SER A 23 -7.59 4.98 -0.90
N PHE A 24 -6.28 4.77 -0.87
CA PHE A 24 -5.37 5.57 -1.68
C PHE A 24 -4.15 4.73 -2.02
N LEU A 25 -3.50 5.12 -3.10
CA LEU A 25 -2.31 4.44 -3.59
C LEU A 25 -1.08 5.20 -3.11
N SER A 26 -0.13 4.50 -2.55
CA SER A 26 1.08 5.10 -2.04
C SER A 26 2.24 4.15 -2.22
N ARG A 27 3.44 4.68 -2.12
CA ARG A 27 4.65 3.86 -2.18
C ARG A 27 5.03 3.42 -0.79
N SER A 28 5.33 2.15 -0.66
CA SER A 28 5.69 1.61 0.64
C SER A 28 6.49 0.34 0.48
N THR A 29 7.24 0.00 1.52
CA THR A 29 7.92 -1.28 1.59
C THR A 29 7.05 -2.34 2.25
N ALA A 30 5.84 -1.98 2.63
CA ALA A 30 4.93 -2.91 3.28
C ALA A 30 4.55 -4.04 2.34
N ALA A 31 4.35 -5.20 2.92
CA ALA A 31 3.92 -6.37 2.18
C ALA A 31 2.56 -6.81 2.71
N SER A 32 1.76 -7.39 1.84
CA SER A 32 0.44 -7.86 2.25
C SER A 32 0.12 -9.15 1.52
N LYS A 33 -0.64 -9.99 2.17
CA LYS A 33 -1.13 -11.22 1.56
C LYS A 33 -2.28 -10.95 0.62
N GLU A 34 -2.95 -9.85 0.81
CA GLU A 34 -4.12 -9.49 0.02
C GLU A 34 -3.72 -8.51 -1.07
N THR A 35 -4.39 -8.64 -2.18
CA THR A 35 -4.20 -7.72 -3.28
C THR A 35 -5.56 -7.19 -3.70
N VAL A 36 -5.54 -6.05 -4.37
CA VAL A 36 -6.76 -5.44 -4.84
C VAL A 36 -6.48 -4.86 -6.22
N LYS A 37 -7.48 -4.94 -7.07
CA LYS A 37 -7.37 -4.36 -8.39
C LYS A 37 -7.72 -2.88 -8.29
N TRP A 38 -6.75 -2.06 -8.65
CA TRP A 38 -6.95 -0.61 -8.61
C TRP A 38 -7.70 -0.16 -9.85
N GLU A 39 -8.17 1.06 -9.79
CA GLU A 39 -9.00 1.58 -10.89
C GLU A 39 -8.25 1.75 -12.21
N ASP A 40 -6.93 1.72 -12.17
CA ASP A 40 -6.15 1.76 -13.40
C ASP A 40 -6.04 0.39 -14.06
N GLY A 41 -6.56 -0.63 -13.42
CA GLY A 41 -6.54 -1.98 -13.95
C GLY A 41 -5.40 -2.85 -13.46
N ASN A 42 -4.50 -2.30 -12.66
CA ASN A 42 -3.40 -3.06 -12.09
C ASN A 42 -3.74 -3.57 -10.71
N GLU A 43 -3.07 -4.64 -10.34
CA GLU A 43 -3.28 -5.24 -9.03
C GLU A 43 -2.14 -4.82 -8.10
N TYR A 44 -2.51 -4.41 -6.90
CA TYR A 44 -1.54 -3.95 -5.91
C TYR A 44 -1.83 -4.59 -4.56
N PRO A 45 -0.81 -4.73 -3.72
CA PRO A 45 -1.03 -5.22 -2.36
C PRO A 45 -1.95 -4.29 -1.58
N LEU A 46 -2.83 -4.88 -0.79
CA LEU A 46 -3.78 -4.12 0.01
C LEU A 46 -3.36 -4.15 1.46
N VAL A 47 -3.19 -2.98 2.05
CA VAL A 47 -2.89 -2.84 3.48
C VAL A 47 -4.05 -2.11 4.12
N LYS A 48 -4.65 -2.74 5.11
CA LYS A 48 -5.76 -2.14 5.83
C LYS A 48 -5.25 -1.38 7.03
N LEU A 49 -5.72 -0.17 7.18
CA LEU A 49 -5.37 0.69 8.32
C LEU A 49 -6.56 0.75 9.26
N GLU A 50 -6.33 0.32 10.47
CA GLU A 50 -7.36 0.41 11.50
C GLU A 50 -6.90 1.40 12.55
N ILE A 51 -7.56 2.52 12.58
CA ILE A 51 -7.28 3.56 13.55
C ILE A 51 -8.50 3.69 14.44
N SER A 52 -8.34 3.36 15.69
CA SER A 52 -9.44 3.48 16.63
C SER A 52 -9.22 4.57 17.62
#